data_66a1ac021a31f650557361dd89a017f0
#
_entry.id   66a1ac021a31f650557361dd89a017f0
#
_cell.length_a   1.000
_cell.length_b   1.000
_cell.length_c   1.000
_cell.angle_alpha   90.00
_cell.angle_beta   90.00
_cell.angle_gamma   90.00
#
_symmetry.space_group_name_H-M   'P 1'
#
loop_
_entity.id
_entity.type
_entity.pdbx_description
1 polymer ?
#
loop_
_entity_poly.entity_id
_entity_poly.type
_entity_poly.pdbx_seq_one_letter_code
_entity_poly.pdbx_strand_id
1 'polypeptide(L)'
;VEMDGFEANEGIIIIAATNRPDVLDPALLRPGRFDRQVVVPLPDIKGREQILNVHVRKVPISKDVETSYIARGTPGFSGADLANLVNEAALFAARSGKKKVSMEELELAKDKVMMGAERRSMVMSLDEKTKTAYHEAGHTIIGNALEHHDPVYKVSIIPRGRALGVTVFLPEEDKHSYSKESILDRICGLFGGRIAEELIYGEGGVTTGASNDIERATELARNMVTKWGLSEKLGPIKYDEESDEPFLGRTAGSKSNSVSDKTANLIDEESKKIIDTCYKRATKLLKDNIDKLHTMAESLVELETLTRDQIDDIMAGAKPRSSDDDDISSDKDNEKGEEPPIKDPAEQI
;
A
#
# COMPACT_ATOMS: atom_id res chain seq x y z
N VAL A 1 25.47 36.37 2.35
CA VAL A 1 25.87 37.76 2.36
C VAL A 1 24.68 38.65 2.05
N GLU A 2 23.89 38.35 1.03
CA GLU A 2 22.73 39.19 0.64
C GLU A 2 21.60 39.21 1.69
N MET A 3 21.43 38.17 2.48
CA MET A 3 20.39 38.09 3.51
C MET A 3 20.79 38.78 4.82
N ASP A 4 22.09 38.86 5.13
CA ASP A 4 22.57 39.48 6.37
C ASP A 4 22.73 41.02 6.22
N GLY A 5 22.57 41.56 5.03
CA GLY A 5 22.72 43.00 4.73
C GLY A 5 21.40 43.76 4.64
N PHE A 6 20.28 43.14 4.87
CA PHE A 6 19.00 43.84 4.97
C PHE A 6 18.97 44.58 6.32
N GLU A 7 19.12 45.90 6.30
CA GLU A 7 18.63 46.73 7.38
C GLU A 7 17.20 46.28 7.67
N ALA A 8 16.82 46.26 8.96
CA ALA A 8 15.53 45.78 9.43
C ALA A 8 14.39 46.34 8.55
N ASN A 9 14.07 45.63 7.47
CA ASN A 9 12.94 45.96 6.62
C ASN A 9 11.69 45.45 7.33
N GLU A 10 11.10 46.35 8.10
CA GLU A 10 9.84 46.11 8.76
C GLU A 10 8.80 45.71 7.71
N GLY A 11 8.40 44.47 7.72
CA GLY A 11 7.28 43.94 6.93
C GLY A 11 7.58 42.99 5.78
N ILE A 12 8.84 42.62 5.51
CA ILE A 12 9.16 41.62 4.48
C ILE A 12 9.35 40.22 5.10
N ILE A 13 8.56 39.27 4.64
CA ILE A 13 8.70 37.83 5.01
C ILE A 13 9.23 37.10 3.80
N ILE A 14 10.40 36.45 3.95
CA ILE A 14 11.00 35.61 2.92
C ILE A 14 10.58 34.17 3.19
N ILE A 15 10.00 33.50 2.18
CA ILE A 15 9.61 32.11 2.23
C ILE A 15 10.35 31.37 1.11
N ALA A 16 11.01 30.28 1.45
CA ALA A 16 11.63 29.36 0.51
C ALA A 16 11.07 27.94 0.71
N ALA A 17 10.99 27.16 -0.34
CA ALA A 17 10.57 25.77 -0.28
C ALA A 17 11.56 24.89 -1.05
N THR A 18 11.83 23.70 -0.53
CA THR A 18 12.67 22.70 -1.16
C THR A 18 12.17 21.30 -0.81
N ASN A 19 12.32 20.37 -1.75
CA ASN A 19 12.11 18.94 -1.51
C ASN A 19 13.39 18.25 -1.02
N ARG A 20 14.53 18.97 -0.98
CA ARG A 20 15.82 18.44 -0.57
C ARG A 20 16.47 19.36 0.46
N PRO A 21 16.05 19.27 1.72
CA PRO A 21 16.67 20.05 2.78
C PRO A 21 18.14 19.68 3.03
N ASP A 22 18.52 18.44 2.68
CA ASP A 22 19.88 17.89 2.79
C ASP A 22 20.94 18.60 1.94
N VAL A 23 20.54 19.28 0.86
CA VAL A 23 21.47 20.01 -0.03
C VAL A 23 21.59 21.50 0.32
N LEU A 24 20.82 21.97 1.31
CA LEU A 24 20.92 23.37 1.75
C LEU A 24 22.20 23.60 2.52
N ASP A 25 22.86 24.75 2.25
CA ASP A 25 23.97 25.22 3.08
C ASP A 25 23.45 25.45 4.53
N PRO A 26 24.04 24.81 5.55
CA PRO A 26 23.68 25.03 6.94
C PRO A 26 23.72 26.50 7.37
N ALA A 27 24.50 27.33 6.67
CA ALA A 27 24.54 28.77 6.90
C ALA A 27 23.21 29.47 6.60
N LEU A 28 22.37 28.94 5.71
CA LEU A 28 21.03 29.47 5.43
C LEU A 28 20.05 29.25 6.58
N LEU A 29 20.29 28.24 7.40
CA LEU A 29 19.39 27.83 8.49
C LEU A 29 19.75 28.50 9.84
N ARG A 30 20.73 29.42 9.84
CA ARG A 30 21.12 30.16 11.05
C ARG A 30 20.07 31.22 11.42
N PRO A 31 19.96 31.54 12.72
CA PRO A 31 19.11 32.61 13.19
C PRO A 31 19.35 33.94 12.42
N GLY A 32 18.28 34.63 12.06
CA GLY A 32 18.33 35.87 11.25
C GLY A 32 18.24 35.62 9.73
N ARG A 33 18.14 34.34 9.29
CA ARG A 33 17.90 33.93 7.90
C ARG A 33 16.63 33.09 7.83
N PHE A 34 16.72 31.83 7.43
CA PHE A 34 15.59 30.89 7.50
C PHE A 34 15.56 30.20 8.86
N ASP A 35 15.16 30.92 9.87
CA ASP A 35 15.14 30.46 11.27
C ASP A 35 13.93 29.60 11.62
N ARG A 36 12.90 29.60 10.77
CA ARG A 36 11.71 28.77 10.91
C ARG A 36 11.62 27.75 9.79
N GLN A 37 11.66 26.49 10.18
CA GLN A 37 11.49 25.37 9.27
C GLN A 37 10.13 24.72 9.52
N VAL A 38 9.36 24.53 8.46
CA VAL A 38 8.07 23.85 8.49
C VAL A 38 8.18 22.64 7.57
N VAL A 39 8.12 21.45 8.15
CA VAL A 39 8.03 20.21 7.39
C VAL A 39 6.57 19.96 7.04
N VAL A 40 6.28 19.80 5.75
CA VAL A 40 4.95 19.42 5.27
C VAL A 40 4.93 17.89 5.07
N PRO A 41 4.32 17.13 5.99
CA PRO A 41 4.24 15.67 5.86
C PRO A 41 3.27 15.26 4.75
N LEU A 42 3.25 13.96 4.42
CA LEU A 42 2.19 13.39 3.59
C LEU A 42 0.83 13.60 4.27
N PRO A 43 -0.24 13.85 3.48
CA PRO A 43 -1.56 14.12 4.03
C PRO A 43 -2.18 12.86 4.65
N ASP A 44 -2.89 13.03 5.75
CA ASP A 44 -3.78 12.03 6.33
C ASP A 44 -5.04 11.83 5.44
N ILE A 45 -5.93 10.91 5.81
CA ILE A 45 -7.15 10.62 5.03
C ILE A 45 -7.97 11.88 4.78
N LYS A 46 -8.17 12.74 5.78
CA LYS A 46 -8.93 13.98 5.65
C LYS A 46 -8.23 14.99 4.73
N GLY A 47 -6.90 15.09 4.87
CA GLY A 47 -6.08 15.92 3.99
C GLY A 47 -6.14 15.44 2.54
N ARG A 48 -6.07 14.12 2.30
CA ARG A 48 -6.21 13.55 0.96
C ARG A 48 -7.58 13.85 0.34
N GLU A 49 -8.65 13.70 1.12
CA GLU A 49 -10.01 14.04 0.66
C GLU A 49 -10.13 15.53 0.29
N GLN A 50 -9.60 16.42 1.12
CA GLN A 50 -9.60 17.87 0.84
C GLN A 50 -8.81 18.21 -0.44
N ILE A 51 -7.65 17.58 -0.64
CA ILE A 51 -6.83 17.75 -1.84
C ILE A 51 -7.57 17.24 -3.07
N LEU A 52 -8.17 16.03 -3.01
CA LEU A 52 -9.01 15.49 -4.08
C LEU A 52 -10.15 16.45 -4.43
N ASN A 53 -10.86 16.98 -3.42
CA ASN A 53 -11.95 17.93 -3.61
C ASN A 53 -11.51 19.23 -4.32
N VAL A 54 -10.26 19.65 -4.14
CA VAL A 54 -9.70 20.80 -4.89
C VAL A 54 -9.46 20.45 -6.35
N HIS A 55 -8.93 19.24 -6.62
CA HIS A 55 -8.57 18.84 -8.00
C HIS A 55 -9.79 18.44 -8.83
N VAL A 56 -10.78 17.74 -8.25
CA VAL A 56 -12.00 17.35 -8.96
C VAL A 56 -12.86 18.53 -9.40
N ARG A 57 -12.77 19.71 -8.76
CA ARG A 57 -13.47 20.94 -9.20
C ARG A 57 -13.07 21.40 -10.60
N LYS A 58 -11.90 20.99 -11.08
CA LYS A 58 -11.38 21.38 -12.40
C LYS A 58 -11.80 20.42 -13.51
N VAL A 59 -12.50 19.34 -13.17
CA VAL A 59 -12.87 18.27 -14.09
C VAL A 59 -14.38 18.03 -13.99
N PRO A 60 -15.08 17.79 -15.10
CA PRO A 60 -16.50 17.43 -15.05
C PRO A 60 -16.65 16.03 -14.44
N ILE A 61 -17.22 15.96 -13.23
CA ILE A 61 -17.46 14.71 -12.51
C ILE A 61 -18.94 14.29 -12.54
N SER A 62 -19.20 13.01 -12.41
CA SER A 62 -20.52 12.41 -12.21
C SER A 62 -20.98 12.55 -10.76
N LYS A 63 -22.24 12.29 -10.49
CA LYS A 63 -22.84 12.40 -9.14
C LYS A 63 -22.44 11.25 -8.21
N ASP A 64 -22.04 10.12 -8.80
CA ASP A 64 -21.60 8.89 -8.10
C ASP A 64 -20.21 9.00 -7.48
N VAL A 65 -19.49 10.09 -7.73
CA VAL A 65 -18.10 10.26 -7.27
C VAL A 65 -18.06 10.59 -5.79
N GLU A 66 -17.49 9.68 -5.00
CA GLU A 66 -17.18 9.85 -3.59
C GLU A 66 -15.68 9.99 -3.36
N THR A 67 -15.22 11.23 -3.16
CA THR A 67 -13.78 11.52 -2.91
C THR A 67 -13.28 10.93 -1.60
N SER A 68 -14.12 10.76 -0.60
CA SER A 68 -13.81 10.12 0.68
C SER A 68 -13.39 8.66 0.50
N TYR A 69 -14.06 7.94 -0.42
CA TYR A 69 -13.72 6.55 -0.74
C TYR A 69 -12.33 6.45 -1.41
N ILE A 70 -12.06 7.32 -2.39
CA ILE A 70 -10.74 7.38 -3.04
C ILE A 70 -9.65 7.78 -2.04
N ALA A 71 -9.93 8.73 -1.14
CA ALA A 71 -8.97 9.16 -0.12
C ALA A 71 -8.57 8.02 0.83
N ARG A 72 -9.52 7.16 1.23
CA ARG A 72 -9.22 5.96 2.02
C ARG A 72 -8.37 4.96 1.25
N GLY A 73 -8.65 4.79 -0.04
CA GLY A 73 -7.93 3.86 -0.92
C GLY A 73 -6.56 4.37 -1.41
N THR A 74 -6.05 5.52 -0.96
CA THR A 74 -4.78 6.10 -1.41
C THR A 74 -3.82 6.42 -0.25
N PRO A 75 -3.51 5.46 0.65
CA PRO A 75 -2.57 5.70 1.74
C PRO A 75 -1.18 6.05 1.17
N GLY A 76 -0.52 7.03 1.80
CA GLY A 76 0.82 7.46 1.42
C GLY A 76 0.91 8.33 0.16
N PHE A 77 -0.21 8.69 -0.47
CA PHE A 77 -0.20 9.60 -1.63
C PHE A 77 0.12 11.02 -1.20
N SER A 78 1.00 11.65 -1.96
CA SER A 78 1.25 13.09 -1.89
C SER A 78 0.16 13.88 -2.61
N GLY A 79 0.14 15.20 -2.43
CA GLY A 79 -0.75 16.07 -3.20
C GLY A 79 -0.55 15.97 -4.71
N ALA A 80 0.69 15.72 -5.16
CA ALA A 80 1.02 15.52 -6.57
C ALA A 80 0.45 14.20 -7.11
N ASP A 81 0.51 13.11 -6.33
CA ASP A 81 -0.06 11.82 -6.73
C ASP A 81 -1.58 11.90 -6.85
N LEU A 82 -2.25 12.60 -5.92
CA LEU A 82 -3.69 12.81 -5.95
C LEU A 82 -4.12 13.70 -7.15
N ALA A 83 -3.32 14.72 -7.48
CA ALA A 83 -3.56 15.53 -8.68
C ALA A 83 -3.40 14.70 -9.96
N ASN A 84 -2.35 13.85 -10.01
CA ASN A 84 -2.12 12.93 -11.12
C ASN A 84 -3.26 11.91 -11.25
N LEU A 85 -3.76 11.36 -10.13
CA LEU A 85 -4.88 10.44 -10.12
C LEU A 85 -6.12 11.05 -10.79
N VAL A 86 -6.49 12.27 -10.43
CA VAL A 86 -7.64 12.98 -11.04
C VAL A 86 -7.41 13.23 -12.54
N ASN A 87 -6.18 13.58 -12.93
CA ASN A 87 -5.82 13.75 -14.34
C ASN A 87 -5.91 12.44 -15.12
N GLU A 88 -5.40 11.34 -14.58
CA GLU A 88 -5.50 10.02 -15.21
C GLU A 88 -6.94 9.55 -15.35
N ALA A 89 -7.79 9.79 -14.34
CA ALA A 89 -9.22 9.51 -14.43
C ALA A 89 -9.90 10.28 -15.57
N ALA A 90 -9.55 11.55 -15.74
CA ALA A 90 -10.05 12.34 -16.87
C ALA A 90 -9.58 11.80 -18.22
N LEU A 91 -8.34 11.28 -18.31
CA LEU A 91 -7.84 10.63 -19.52
C LEU A 91 -8.55 9.30 -19.79
N PHE A 92 -8.88 8.51 -18.77
CA PHE A 92 -9.68 7.29 -18.94
C PHE A 92 -11.07 7.62 -19.45
N ALA A 93 -11.77 8.61 -18.87
CA ALA A 93 -13.09 9.05 -19.32
C ALA A 93 -13.05 9.52 -20.79
N ALA A 94 -12.04 10.30 -21.16
CA ALA A 94 -11.87 10.77 -22.54
C ALA A 94 -11.65 9.62 -23.53
N ARG A 95 -10.84 8.61 -23.17
CA ARG A 95 -10.61 7.41 -24.01
C ARG A 95 -11.87 6.58 -24.20
N SER A 96 -12.72 6.50 -23.18
CA SER A 96 -14.01 5.80 -23.21
C SER A 96 -15.14 6.65 -23.85
N GLY A 97 -14.83 7.86 -24.35
CA GLY A 97 -15.82 8.77 -24.95
C GLY A 97 -16.82 9.35 -23.94
N LYS A 98 -16.57 9.20 -22.64
CA LYS A 98 -17.42 9.75 -21.57
C LYS A 98 -17.17 11.26 -21.43
N LYS A 99 -18.23 12.03 -21.16
CA LYS A 99 -18.15 13.50 -20.94
C LYS A 99 -17.86 13.88 -19.49
N LYS A 100 -17.97 12.93 -18.58
CA LYS A 100 -17.77 13.11 -17.15
C LYS A 100 -16.93 11.95 -16.61
N VAL A 101 -16.16 12.21 -15.59
CA VAL A 101 -15.43 11.20 -14.81
C VAL A 101 -16.40 10.59 -13.81
N SER A 102 -16.56 9.29 -13.83
CA SER A 102 -17.34 8.51 -12.84
C SER A 102 -16.42 7.89 -11.80
N MET A 103 -16.99 7.21 -10.81
CA MET A 103 -16.23 6.49 -9.81
C MET A 103 -15.36 5.41 -10.44
N GLU A 104 -15.82 4.75 -11.49
CA GLU A 104 -15.08 3.74 -12.25
C GLU A 104 -13.74 4.26 -12.78
N GLU A 105 -13.72 5.43 -13.43
CA GLU A 105 -12.47 6.00 -13.95
C GLU A 105 -11.52 6.43 -12.83
N LEU A 106 -12.04 6.87 -11.69
CA LEU A 106 -11.20 7.18 -10.51
C LEU A 106 -10.57 5.92 -9.93
N GLU A 107 -11.30 4.81 -9.84
CA GLU A 107 -10.78 3.52 -9.43
C GLU A 107 -9.70 3.00 -10.39
N LEU A 108 -9.94 3.05 -11.71
CA LEU A 108 -8.96 2.67 -12.72
C LEU A 108 -7.70 3.54 -12.64
N ALA A 109 -7.86 4.84 -12.40
CA ALA A 109 -6.74 5.76 -12.23
C ALA A 109 -5.95 5.47 -10.95
N LYS A 110 -6.64 5.19 -9.84
CA LYS A 110 -6.02 4.77 -8.59
C LYS A 110 -5.17 3.51 -8.80
N ASP A 111 -5.75 2.49 -9.41
CA ASP A 111 -5.05 1.24 -9.73
C ASP A 111 -3.81 1.51 -10.60
N LYS A 112 -3.92 2.36 -11.62
CA LYS A 112 -2.79 2.72 -12.48
C LYS A 112 -1.69 3.47 -11.73
N VAL A 113 -2.03 4.40 -10.84
CA VAL A 113 -1.04 5.18 -10.08
C VAL A 113 -0.36 4.30 -9.02
N MET A 114 -1.10 3.41 -8.36
CA MET A 114 -0.57 2.52 -7.33
C MET A 114 0.26 1.37 -7.89
N MET A 115 -0.22 0.72 -8.94
CA MET A 115 0.30 -0.56 -9.43
C MET A 115 0.99 -0.44 -10.80
N GLY A 116 0.90 0.73 -11.45
CA GLY A 116 1.38 0.92 -12.82
C GLY A 116 0.35 0.57 -13.89
N ALA A 117 0.71 0.85 -15.14
CA ALA A 117 -0.17 0.60 -16.29
C ALA A 117 -0.33 -0.92 -16.54
N GLU A 118 -1.54 -1.34 -16.88
CA GLU A 118 -1.82 -2.69 -17.33
C GLU A 118 -1.08 -3.03 -18.63
N ARG A 119 -0.54 -4.23 -18.68
CA ARG A 119 0.15 -4.77 -19.87
C ARG A 119 -0.71 -5.83 -20.57
N ARG A 120 -1.92 -5.44 -21.00
CA ARG A 120 -2.87 -6.36 -21.68
C ARG A 120 -2.34 -6.94 -22.99
N SER A 121 -1.32 -6.34 -23.59
CA SER A 121 -0.65 -6.87 -24.77
C SER A 121 0.30 -8.04 -24.47
N MET A 122 0.59 -8.30 -23.20
CA MET A 122 1.44 -9.42 -22.79
C MET A 122 0.60 -10.70 -22.80
N VAL A 123 0.88 -11.56 -23.77
CA VAL A 123 0.22 -12.86 -23.86
C VAL A 123 0.91 -13.82 -22.89
N MET A 124 0.23 -14.20 -21.82
CA MET A 124 0.66 -15.24 -20.89
C MET A 124 0.13 -16.59 -21.36
N SER A 125 0.93 -17.64 -21.23
CA SER A 125 0.43 -19.01 -21.39
C SER A 125 -0.58 -19.34 -20.29
N LEU A 126 -1.50 -20.28 -20.55
CA LEU A 126 -2.47 -20.72 -19.53
C LEU A 126 -1.76 -21.26 -18.28
N ASP A 127 -0.63 -21.95 -18.46
CA ASP A 127 0.19 -22.45 -17.34
C ASP A 127 0.74 -21.32 -16.48
N GLU A 128 1.32 -20.29 -17.09
CA GLU A 128 1.80 -19.09 -16.36
C GLU A 128 0.67 -18.34 -15.68
N LYS A 129 -0.48 -18.19 -16.36
CA LYS A 129 -1.67 -17.55 -15.80
C LYS A 129 -2.16 -18.30 -14.56
N THR A 130 -2.20 -19.63 -14.63
CA THR A 130 -2.63 -20.49 -13.53
C THR A 130 -1.62 -20.45 -12.36
N LYS A 131 -0.32 -20.50 -12.64
CA LYS A 131 0.71 -20.37 -11.59
C LYS A 131 0.62 -19.03 -10.88
N THR A 132 0.46 -17.93 -11.64
CA THR A 132 0.25 -16.59 -11.07
C THR A 132 -1.01 -16.54 -10.22
N ALA A 133 -2.12 -17.16 -10.68
CA ALA A 133 -3.36 -17.21 -9.92
C ALA A 133 -3.21 -17.90 -8.57
N TYR A 134 -2.51 -19.05 -8.52
CA TYR A 134 -2.22 -19.71 -7.25
C TYR A 134 -1.32 -18.89 -6.35
N HIS A 135 -0.31 -18.22 -6.92
CA HIS A 135 0.59 -17.34 -6.18
C HIS A 135 -0.19 -16.21 -5.48
N GLU A 136 -0.99 -15.45 -6.22
CA GLU A 136 -1.77 -14.35 -5.69
C GLU A 136 -2.89 -14.80 -4.73
N ALA A 137 -3.52 -15.95 -5.04
CA ALA A 137 -4.50 -16.57 -4.14
C ALA A 137 -3.86 -16.95 -2.79
N GLY A 138 -2.60 -17.41 -2.80
CA GLY A 138 -1.85 -17.71 -1.58
C GLY A 138 -1.67 -16.49 -0.69
N HIS A 139 -1.26 -15.35 -1.24
CA HIS A 139 -1.17 -14.08 -0.52
C HIS A 139 -2.52 -13.65 0.04
N THR A 140 -3.55 -13.73 -0.78
CA THR A 140 -4.92 -13.31 -0.44
C THR A 140 -5.48 -14.11 0.74
N ILE A 141 -5.36 -15.45 0.70
CA ILE A 141 -5.91 -16.32 1.74
C ILE A 141 -5.19 -16.13 3.06
N ILE A 142 -3.85 -16.07 3.05
CA ILE A 142 -3.09 -15.86 4.29
C ILE A 142 -3.39 -14.48 4.85
N GLY A 143 -3.39 -13.43 4.03
CA GLY A 143 -3.69 -12.08 4.49
C GLY A 143 -5.09 -11.96 5.09
N ASN A 144 -6.09 -12.64 4.53
CA ASN A 144 -7.47 -12.64 5.06
C ASN A 144 -7.62 -13.50 6.32
N ALA A 145 -6.83 -14.57 6.48
CA ALA A 145 -6.90 -15.46 7.63
C ALA A 145 -6.18 -14.93 8.88
N LEU A 146 -5.40 -13.85 8.77
CA LEU A 146 -4.58 -13.29 9.84
C LEU A 146 -5.23 -12.02 10.42
N GLU A 147 -5.47 -12.02 11.72
CA GLU A 147 -6.21 -10.97 12.44
C GLU A 147 -5.53 -9.58 12.38
N HIS A 148 -4.19 -9.55 12.44
CA HIS A 148 -3.44 -8.28 12.49
C HIS A 148 -2.84 -7.90 11.13
N HIS A 149 -3.22 -8.61 10.06
CA HIS A 149 -2.86 -8.24 8.70
C HIS A 149 -3.79 -7.13 8.19
N ASP A 150 -3.29 -6.29 7.26
CA ASP A 150 -4.16 -5.34 6.58
C ASP A 150 -5.16 -6.09 5.70
N PRO A 151 -6.43 -5.65 5.63
CA PRO A 151 -7.45 -6.34 4.83
C PRO A 151 -7.11 -6.32 3.35
N VAL A 152 -7.48 -7.41 2.67
CA VAL A 152 -7.34 -7.51 1.21
C VAL A 152 -8.35 -6.57 0.57
N TYR A 153 -7.88 -5.72 -0.34
CA TYR A 153 -8.71 -4.82 -1.11
C TYR A 153 -9.09 -5.41 -2.47
N LYS A 154 -8.09 -5.94 -3.17
CA LYS A 154 -8.22 -6.47 -4.53
C LYS A 154 -7.09 -7.43 -4.83
N VAL A 155 -7.35 -8.44 -5.64
CA VAL A 155 -6.33 -9.32 -6.21
C VAL A 155 -6.50 -9.40 -7.72
N SER A 156 -5.40 -9.35 -8.47
CA SER A 156 -5.43 -9.38 -9.94
C SER A 156 -4.24 -10.14 -10.50
N ILE A 157 -4.49 -10.87 -11.58
CA ILE A 157 -3.45 -11.56 -12.38
C ILE A 157 -3.21 -10.86 -13.72
N ILE A 158 -3.70 -9.63 -13.88
CA ILE A 158 -3.39 -8.80 -15.04
C ILE A 158 -1.97 -8.24 -14.83
N PRO A 159 -1.04 -8.49 -15.75
CA PRO A 159 0.33 -8.01 -15.60
C PRO A 159 0.41 -6.49 -15.55
N ARG A 160 1.19 -5.96 -14.58
CA ARG A 160 1.43 -4.52 -14.39
C ARG A 160 2.92 -4.25 -14.13
N GLY A 161 3.52 -3.34 -14.87
CA GLY A 161 4.93 -3.05 -14.72
C GLY A 161 5.81 -4.31 -14.87
N ARG A 162 6.46 -4.75 -13.79
CA ARG A 162 7.26 -5.98 -13.72
C ARG A 162 6.53 -7.16 -13.07
N ALA A 163 5.40 -6.91 -12.42
CA ALA A 163 4.61 -7.93 -11.74
C ALA A 163 3.66 -8.62 -12.72
N LEU A 164 3.52 -9.94 -12.59
CA LEU A 164 2.57 -10.76 -13.36
C LEU A 164 1.19 -10.76 -12.72
N GLY A 165 1.13 -10.59 -11.40
CA GLY A 165 -0.06 -10.42 -10.60
C GLY A 165 0.19 -9.44 -9.46
N VAL A 166 -0.84 -9.11 -8.70
CA VAL A 166 -0.76 -8.24 -7.53
C VAL A 166 -1.91 -8.50 -6.57
N THR A 167 -1.58 -8.66 -5.30
CA THR A 167 -2.53 -8.63 -4.19
C THR A 167 -2.38 -7.32 -3.44
N VAL A 168 -3.44 -6.53 -3.40
CA VAL A 168 -3.44 -5.21 -2.75
C VAL A 168 -4.08 -5.31 -1.38
N PHE A 169 -3.34 -4.89 -0.37
CA PHE A 169 -3.80 -4.76 1.00
C PHE A 169 -3.93 -3.28 1.32
N LEU A 170 -5.07 -2.88 1.87
CA LEU A 170 -5.31 -1.49 2.27
C LEU A 170 -5.67 -1.42 3.75
N PRO A 171 -4.92 -0.65 4.56
CA PRO A 171 -5.29 -0.41 5.93
C PRO A 171 -6.61 0.38 6.00
N GLU A 172 -7.45 0.08 6.98
CA GLU A 172 -8.71 0.81 7.20
C GLU A 172 -8.48 2.24 7.70
N GLU A 173 -7.35 2.46 8.39
CA GLU A 173 -6.91 3.75 8.91
C GLU A 173 -5.43 3.99 8.61
N ASP A 174 -5.00 5.25 8.65
CA ASP A 174 -3.58 5.60 8.55
C ASP A 174 -2.82 5.09 9.79
N LYS A 175 -2.00 4.06 9.63
CA LYS A 175 -1.22 3.44 10.71
C LYS A 175 0.11 4.17 10.89
N HIS A 176 0.35 4.68 12.08
CA HIS A 176 1.61 5.35 12.45
C HIS A 176 2.60 4.43 13.19
N SER A 177 2.13 3.28 13.66
CA SER A 177 2.95 2.27 14.33
C SER A 177 2.43 0.87 14.03
N TYR A 178 3.34 -0.11 14.10
CA TYR A 178 3.01 -1.52 13.88
C TYR A 178 3.37 -2.32 15.14
N SER A 179 2.46 -3.18 15.58
CA SER A 179 2.75 -4.13 16.65
C SER A 179 3.67 -5.26 16.17
N LYS A 180 4.33 -5.95 17.10
CA LYS A 180 5.12 -7.15 16.77
C LYS A 180 4.28 -8.18 16.00
N GLU A 181 3.05 -8.41 16.44
CA GLU A 181 2.14 -9.36 15.82
C GLU A 181 1.74 -8.95 14.39
N SER A 182 1.45 -7.67 14.17
CA SER A 182 1.16 -7.15 12.83
C SER A 182 2.34 -7.34 11.87
N ILE A 183 3.58 -7.16 12.33
CA ILE A 183 4.77 -7.37 11.50
C ILE A 183 4.94 -8.87 11.19
N LEU A 184 4.73 -9.75 12.18
CA LEU A 184 4.79 -11.20 11.98
C LEU A 184 3.71 -11.68 11.01
N ASP A 185 2.48 -11.16 11.11
CA ASP A 185 1.39 -11.48 10.18
C ASP A 185 1.72 -11.01 8.76
N ARG A 186 2.32 -9.83 8.62
CA ARG A 186 2.79 -9.32 7.33
C ARG A 186 3.88 -10.20 6.72
N ILE A 187 4.83 -10.69 7.52
CA ILE A 187 5.84 -11.66 7.06
C ILE A 187 5.17 -12.97 6.61
N CYS A 188 4.17 -13.47 7.35
CA CYS A 188 3.41 -14.65 6.94
C CYS A 188 2.72 -14.43 5.57
N GLY A 189 2.06 -13.27 5.39
CA GLY A 189 1.40 -12.89 4.14
C GLY A 189 2.35 -12.90 2.94
N LEU A 190 3.57 -12.37 3.11
CA LEU A 190 4.60 -12.36 2.06
C LEU A 190 5.03 -13.76 1.59
N PHE A 191 4.93 -14.78 2.41
CA PHE A 191 5.24 -16.14 2.00
C PHE A 191 4.07 -16.87 1.28
N GLY A 192 2.90 -16.25 1.20
CA GLY A 192 1.69 -16.85 0.66
C GLY A 192 1.84 -17.42 -0.74
N GLY A 193 2.40 -16.60 -1.66
CA GLY A 193 2.62 -17.01 -3.04
C GLY A 193 3.58 -18.19 -3.17
N ARG A 194 4.72 -18.12 -2.49
CA ARG A 194 5.73 -19.20 -2.49
C ARG A 194 5.17 -20.52 -1.97
N ILE A 195 4.43 -20.47 -0.86
CA ILE A 195 3.86 -21.65 -0.23
C ILE A 195 2.75 -22.25 -1.11
N ALA A 196 1.95 -21.41 -1.77
CA ALA A 196 0.93 -21.88 -2.70
C ALA A 196 1.57 -22.65 -3.88
N GLU A 197 2.62 -22.09 -4.50
CA GLU A 197 3.37 -22.78 -5.55
C GLU A 197 3.92 -24.13 -5.07
N GLU A 198 4.51 -24.18 -3.87
CA GLU A 198 5.09 -25.39 -3.30
C GLU A 198 4.03 -26.48 -3.02
N LEU A 199 2.86 -26.08 -2.50
CA LEU A 199 1.77 -27.03 -2.22
C LEU A 199 1.14 -27.61 -3.47
N ILE A 200 1.02 -26.83 -4.54
CA ILE A 200 0.33 -27.24 -5.77
C ILE A 200 1.26 -27.95 -6.75
N TYR A 201 2.48 -27.43 -6.91
CA TYR A 201 3.43 -27.92 -7.93
C TYR A 201 4.61 -28.69 -7.36
N GLY A 202 4.72 -28.80 -6.02
CA GLY A 202 5.86 -29.39 -5.33
C GLY A 202 7.11 -28.52 -5.40
N GLU A 203 8.19 -28.95 -4.70
CA GLU A 203 9.45 -28.21 -4.63
C GLU A 203 10.07 -27.91 -6.00
N GLY A 204 9.95 -28.83 -6.96
CA GLY A 204 10.49 -28.66 -8.32
C GLY A 204 9.70 -27.71 -9.21
N GLY A 205 8.46 -27.38 -8.84
CA GLY A 205 7.59 -26.49 -9.62
C GLY A 205 7.58 -25.04 -9.16
N VAL A 206 8.32 -24.72 -8.13
CA VAL A 206 8.41 -23.37 -7.56
C VAL A 206 9.16 -22.44 -8.50
N THR A 207 8.68 -21.18 -8.60
CA THR A 207 9.22 -20.17 -9.49
C THR A 207 10.06 -19.13 -8.76
N THR A 208 10.72 -18.26 -9.53
CA THR A 208 11.41 -17.07 -8.99
C THR A 208 10.46 -15.90 -8.71
N GLY A 209 9.16 -16.05 -8.90
CA GLY A 209 8.14 -15.01 -8.71
C GLY A 209 8.16 -14.42 -7.31
N ALA A 210 8.37 -15.25 -6.31
CA ALA A 210 8.42 -14.85 -4.89
C ALA A 210 9.71 -14.10 -4.47
N SER A 211 10.62 -13.75 -5.39
CA SER A 211 11.92 -13.14 -5.02
C SER A 211 11.76 -11.85 -4.23
N ASN A 212 10.85 -10.97 -4.62
CA ASN A 212 10.58 -9.70 -3.93
C ASN A 212 9.95 -9.93 -2.56
N ASP A 213 9.05 -10.91 -2.45
CA ASP A 213 8.39 -11.24 -1.19
C ASP A 213 9.37 -11.79 -0.17
N ILE A 214 10.28 -12.66 -0.61
CA ILE A 214 11.36 -13.19 0.23
C ILE A 214 12.31 -12.07 0.68
N GLU A 215 12.68 -11.15 -0.22
CA GLU A 215 13.52 -10.00 0.11
C GLU A 215 12.85 -9.13 1.19
N ARG A 216 11.58 -8.76 0.99
CA ARG A 216 10.82 -7.96 1.95
C ARG A 216 10.60 -8.66 3.28
N ALA A 217 10.29 -9.96 3.27
CA ALA A 217 10.14 -10.76 4.48
C ALA A 217 11.45 -10.82 5.28
N THR A 218 12.58 -10.99 4.59
CA THR A 218 13.92 -10.99 5.20
C THR A 218 14.26 -9.64 5.79
N GLU A 219 13.98 -8.55 5.07
CA GLU A 219 14.19 -7.19 5.57
C GLU A 219 13.37 -6.90 6.82
N LEU A 220 12.08 -7.25 6.83
CA LEU A 220 11.21 -7.09 8.00
C LEU A 220 11.72 -7.88 9.19
N ALA A 221 12.07 -9.15 9.02
CA ALA A 221 12.60 -9.99 10.08
C ALA A 221 13.92 -9.41 10.64
N ARG A 222 14.82 -8.94 9.77
CA ARG A 222 16.09 -8.30 10.19
C ARG A 222 15.84 -6.99 10.92
N ASN A 223 14.91 -6.14 10.45
CA ASN A 223 14.54 -4.89 11.11
C ASN A 223 13.92 -5.13 12.50
N MET A 224 13.13 -6.20 12.68
CA MET A 224 12.60 -6.61 13.98
C MET A 224 13.74 -6.85 14.99
N VAL A 225 14.82 -7.46 14.53
CA VAL A 225 15.96 -7.85 15.37
C VAL A 225 16.92 -6.68 15.60
N THR A 226 17.24 -5.92 14.53
CA THR A 226 18.34 -4.93 14.56
C THR A 226 17.88 -3.50 14.82
N LYS A 227 16.67 -3.12 14.40
CA LYS A 227 16.18 -1.73 14.49
C LYS A 227 15.14 -1.52 15.58
N TRP A 228 14.21 -2.48 15.71
CA TRP A 228 13.03 -2.29 16.56
C TRP A 228 13.13 -2.98 17.92
N GLY A 229 14.22 -3.70 18.19
CA GLY A 229 14.47 -4.34 19.48
C GLY A 229 13.40 -5.37 19.87
N LEU A 230 12.83 -6.08 18.88
CA LEU A 230 11.73 -7.04 19.08
C LEU A 230 12.20 -8.48 19.28
N SER A 231 13.53 -8.72 19.29
CA SER A 231 14.13 -10.02 19.66
C SER A 231 14.31 -10.15 21.18
N GLU A 232 13.88 -11.27 21.74
CA GLU A 232 14.06 -11.55 23.17
C GLU A 232 15.53 -11.74 23.56
N LYS A 233 16.33 -12.34 22.66
CA LYS A 233 17.76 -12.63 22.94
C LYS A 233 18.64 -11.40 22.82
N LEU A 234 18.35 -10.51 21.86
CA LEU A 234 19.15 -9.32 21.61
C LEU A 234 18.65 -8.09 22.37
N GLY A 235 17.39 -8.13 22.86
CA GLY A 235 16.79 -7.06 23.64
C GLY A 235 16.50 -5.79 22.84
N PRO A 236 16.08 -4.71 23.50
CA PRO A 236 15.71 -3.44 22.87
C PRO A 236 16.95 -2.58 22.58
N ILE A 237 17.84 -3.08 21.71
CA ILE A 237 19.09 -2.43 21.31
C ILE A 237 19.05 -2.24 19.79
N LYS A 238 19.48 -1.07 19.30
CA LYS A 238 19.67 -0.81 17.86
C LYS A 238 21.08 -1.26 17.46
N TYR A 239 21.14 -2.22 16.54
CA TYR A 239 22.40 -2.77 16.01
C TYR A 239 22.72 -2.27 14.59
N ASP A 240 21.82 -1.51 13.98
CA ASP A 240 21.99 -0.96 12.64
C ASP A 240 22.52 0.46 12.79
N GLU A 241 23.73 0.71 12.34
CA GLU A 241 24.23 2.05 12.15
C GLU A 241 23.76 2.50 10.77
N GLU A 242 22.69 3.31 10.73
CA GLU A 242 22.43 4.12 9.57
C GLU A 242 23.67 4.99 9.35
N SER A 243 24.31 4.83 8.22
CA SER A 243 25.29 5.79 7.72
C SER A 243 24.54 7.06 7.31
N ASP A 244 24.01 7.78 8.30
CA ASP A 244 23.37 9.09 8.14
C ASP A 244 24.38 10.22 7.91
N GLU A 245 25.56 9.93 7.37
CA GLU A 245 26.44 10.96 6.88
C GLU A 245 26.60 10.92 5.36
N PRO A 246 25.72 11.63 4.62
CA PRO A 246 25.95 11.88 3.18
C PRO A 246 27.06 12.89 2.93
N PHE A 247 27.77 13.40 3.97
CA PHE A 247 28.57 14.63 3.87
C PHE A 247 30.09 14.49 3.94
N LEU A 248 30.63 13.30 4.14
CA LEU A 248 32.08 13.10 3.99
C LEU A 248 32.33 12.21 2.79
N GLY A 249 32.98 12.80 1.77
CA GLY A 249 33.30 12.19 0.50
C GLY A 249 33.77 10.75 0.63
N ARG A 250 33.40 9.92 -0.35
CA ARG A 250 33.80 8.52 -0.52
C ARG A 250 35.29 8.30 -0.20
N THR A 251 35.64 8.16 1.06
CA THR A 251 36.80 7.42 1.45
C THR A 251 36.38 5.95 1.45
N ALA A 252 36.93 5.22 0.48
CA ALA A 252 36.92 3.76 0.46
C ALA A 252 37.75 3.25 1.66
N GLY A 253 37.20 3.45 2.86
CA GLY A 253 37.72 2.98 4.12
C GLY A 253 36.75 1.94 4.66
N SER A 254 37.26 0.73 4.81
CA SER A 254 36.68 -0.45 5.44
C SER A 254 35.39 -0.15 6.24
N LYS A 255 34.28 -0.76 5.83
CA LYS A 255 33.11 -0.94 6.70
C LYS A 255 33.62 -1.59 7.98
N SER A 256 33.85 -0.80 9.01
CA SER A 256 34.04 -1.30 10.36
C SER A 256 32.73 -1.99 10.70
N ASN A 257 32.75 -3.32 10.79
CA ASN A 257 31.63 -4.05 11.37
C ASN A 257 31.51 -3.52 12.81
N SER A 258 30.55 -2.64 13.06
CA SER A 258 30.25 -2.09 14.38
C SER A 258 29.77 -3.15 15.37
N VAL A 259 29.49 -4.34 14.86
CA VAL A 259 28.92 -5.47 15.60
C VAL A 259 29.94 -6.61 15.64
N SER A 260 30.15 -7.22 16.82
CA SER A 260 31.02 -8.39 16.95
C SER A 260 30.48 -9.59 16.17
N ASP A 261 31.38 -10.49 15.70
CA ASP A 261 30.97 -11.70 14.94
C ASP A 261 29.94 -12.55 15.71
N LYS A 262 30.06 -12.61 17.04
CA LYS A 262 29.11 -13.33 17.89
C LYS A 262 27.71 -12.69 17.82
N THR A 263 27.63 -11.38 17.85
CA THR A 263 26.36 -10.66 17.76
C THR A 263 25.78 -10.75 16.33
N ALA A 264 26.62 -10.68 15.30
CA ALA A 264 26.20 -10.86 13.91
C ALA A 264 25.56 -12.25 13.68
N ASN A 265 26.23 -13.31 14.16
CA ASN A 265 25.67 -14.67 14.11
C ASN A 265 24.32 -14.77 14.84
N LEU A 266 24.18 -14.13 16.01
CA LEU A 266 22.94 -14.14 16.77
C LEU A 266 21.81 -13.37 16.07
N ILE A 267 22.13 -12.28 15.36
CA ILE A 267 21.17 -11.56 14.50
C ILE A 267 20.67 -12.47 13.39
N ASP A 268 21.56 -13.19 12.73
CA ASP A 268 21.20 -14.11 11.64
C ASP A 268 20.36 -15.28 12.16
N GLU A 269 20.70 -15.86 13.30
CA GLU A 269 19.92 -16.93 13.95
C GLU A 269 18.50 -16.47 14.32
N GLU A 270 18.38 -15.31 14.97
CA GLU A 270 17.07 -14.79 15.38
C GLU A 270 16.22 -14.37 14.18
N SER A 271 16.82 -13.76 13.16
CA SER A 271 16.11 -13.41 11.90
C SER A 271 15.60 -14.66 11.20
N LYS A 272 16.45 -15.69 11.07
CA LYS A 272 16.06 -16.99 10.50
C LYS A 272 14.95 -17.67 11.30
N LYS A 273 15.02 -17.63 12.62
CA LYS A 273 13.99 -18.19 13.51
C LYS A 273 12.62 -17.53 13.28
N ILE A 274 12.59 -16.20 13.11
CA ILE A 274 11.37 -15.46 12.80
C ILE A 274 10.80 -15.94 11.46
N ILE A 275 11.62 -15.99 10.42
CA ILE A 275 11.24 -16.45 9.07
C ILE A 275 10.69 -17.87 9.12
N ASP A 276 11.43 -18.82 9.72
CA ASP A 276 11.02 -20.22 9.80
C ASP A 276 9.69 -20.40 10.55
N THR A 277 9.47 -19.58 11.60
CA THR A 277 8.23 -19.61 12.38
C THR A 277 7.06 -19.10 11.56
N CYS A 278 7.23 -17.96 10.88
CA CYS A 278 6.21 -17.38 10.01
C CYS A 278 5.90 -18.29 8.82
N TYR A 279 6.92 -18.89 8.19
CA TYR A 279 6.76 -19.82 7.08
C TYR A 279 5.93 -21.05 7.47
N LYS A 280 6.25 -21.67 8.61
CA LYS A 280 5.49 -22.82 9.14
C LYS A 280 4.04 -22.45 9.45
N ARG A 281 3.81 -21.27 10.07
CA ARG A 281 2.46 -20.79 10.38
C ARG A 281 1.66 -20.53 9.12
N ALA A 282 2.23 -19.88 8.14
CA ALA A 282 1.61 -19.61 6.84
C ALA A 282 1.32 -20.91 6.07
N THR A 283 2.25 -21.90 6.07
CA THR A 283 2.05 -23.21 5.46
C THR A 283 0.86 -23.95 6.07
N LYS A 284 0.72 -23.91 7.41
CA LYS A 284 -0.42 -24.51 8.08
C LYS A 284 -1.73 -23.84 7.69
N LEU A 285 -1.77 -22.52 7.74
CA LEU A 285 -2.97 -21.75 7.37
C LEU A 285 -3.43 -22.04 5.95
N LEU A 286 -2.49 -22.13 5.00
CA LEU A 286 -2.83 -22.39 3.61
C LEU A 286 -3.29 -23.83 3.39
N LYS A 287 -2.68 -24.81 4.07
CA LYS A 287 -3.14 -26.21 4.06
C LYS A 287 -4.55 -26.37 4.62
N ASP A 288 -4.86 -25.66 5.71
CA ASP A 288 -6.18 -25.68 6.33
C ASP A 288 -7.26 -25.02 5.44
N ASN A 289 -6.87 -24.23 4.43
CA ASN A 289 -7.75 -23.55 3.48
C ASN A 289 -7.49 -23.96 2.02
N ILE A 290 -7.02 -25.17 1.78
CA ILE A 290 -6.62 -25.64 0.43
C ILE A 290 -7.77 -25.59 -0.59
N ASP A 291 -9.00 -25.90 -0.18
CA ASP A 291 -10.17 -25.87 -1.06
C ASP A 291 -10.47 -24.42 -1.52
N LYS A 292 -10.31 -23.45 -0.61
CA LYS A 292 -10.46 -22.02 -0.93
C LYS A 292 -9.36 -21.54 -1.87
N LEU A 293 -8.13 -22.08 -1.72
CA LEU A 293 -7.02 -21.79 -2.63
C LEU A 293 -7.35 -22.21 -4.07
N HIS A 294 -7.91 -23.39 -4.26
CA HIS A 294 -8.33 -23.87 -5.58
C HIS A 294 -9.44 -22.96 -6.15
N THR A 295 -10.51 -22.72 -5.37
CA THR A 295 -11.64 -21.89 -5.80
C THR A 295 -11.19 -20.48 -6.18
N MET A 296 -10.30 -19.87 -5.39
CA MET A 296 -9.80 -18.53 -5.65
C MET A 296 -8.90 -18.48 -6.89
N ALA A 297 -8.02 -19.45 -7.07
CA ALA A 297 -7.16 -19.53 -8.24
C ALA A 297 -7.97 -19.73 -9.53
N GLU A 298 -8.96 -20.64 -9.52
CA GLU A 298 -9.88 -20.86 -10.64
C GLU A 298 -10.65 -19.59 -10.99
N SER A 299 -11.21 -18.90 -9.98
CA SER A 299 -11.90 -17.62 -10.16
C SER A 299 -11.00 -16.53 -10.73
N LEU A 300 -9.72 -16.47 -10.30
CA LEU A 300 -8.75 -15.52 -10.86
C LEU A 300 -8.39 -15.85 -12.31
N VAL A 301 -8.31 -17.13 -12.69
CA VAL A 301 -8.08 -17.50 -14.09
C VAL A 301 -9.24 -17.09 -14.98
N GLU A 302 -10.47 -17.16 -14.48
CA GLU A 302 -11.70 -16.79 -15.21
C GLU A 302 -11.93 -15.27 -15.25
N LEU A 303 -11.92 -14.60 -14.08
CA LEU A 303 -12.29 -13.19 -13.91
C LEU A 303 -11.10 -12.23 -14.01
N GLU A 304 -9.87 -12.73 -13.96
CA GLU A 304 -8.59 -11.99 -13.96
C GLU A 304 -8.40 -11.02 -12.76
N THR A 305 -9.47 -10.59 -12.12
CA THR A 305 -9.45 -9.70 -10.95
C THR A 305 -10.62 -10.05 -10.04
N LEU A 306 -10.35 -10.12 -8.73
CA LEU A 306 -11.37 -10.29 -7.70
C LEU A 306 -11.40 -9.07 -6.78
N THR A 307 -12.61 -8.58 -6.54
CA THR A 307 -12.90 -7.52 -5.57
C THR A 307 -12.95 -8.09 -4.14
N ARG A 308 -12.96 -7.20 -3.14
CA ARG A 308 -13.09 -7.59 -1.73
C ARG A 308 -14.32 -8.47 -1.50
N ASP A 309 -15.48 -8.08 -2.03
CA ASP A 309 -16.73 -8.83 -1.81
C ASP A 309 -16.69 -10.23 -2.42
N GLN A 310 -16.08 -10.38 -3.59
CA GLN A 310 -15.87 -11.68 -4.22
C GLN A 310 -14.88 -12.55 -3.43
N ILE A 311 -13.85 -11.95 -2.86
CA ILE A 311 -12.88 -12.62 -1.97
C ILE A 311 -13.59 -13.09 -0.70
N ASP A 312 -14.42 -12.25 -0.10
CA ASP A 312 -15.18 -12.58 1.12
C ASP A 312 -16.18 -13.72 0.87
N ASP A 313 -16.85 -13.75 -0.29
CA ASP A 313 -17.70 -14.87 -0.72
C ASP A 313 -16.91 -16.20 -0.75
N ILE A 314 -15.75 -16.21 -1.38
CA ILE A 314 -14.88 -17.39 -1.47
C ILE A 314 -14.39 -17.81 -0.08
N MET A 315 -14.00 -16.84 0.76
CA MET A 315 -13.57 -17.12 2.13
C MET A 315 -14.69 -17.67 3.01
N ALA A 316 -15.94 -17.33 2.71
CA ALA A 316 -17.13 -17.93 3.32
C ALA A 316 -17.51 -19.30 2.75
N GLY A 317 -16.81 -19.79 1.70
CA GLY A 317 -17.09 -21.05 1.01
C GLY A 317 -18.19 -20.97 -0.05
N ALA A 318 -18.55 -19.75 -0.48
CA ALA A 318 -19.49 -19.50 -1.56
C ALA A 318 -18.77 -19.30 -2.91
N LYS A 319 -19.52 -19.37 -4.01
CA LYS A 319 -19.00 -18.91 -5.30
C LYS A 319 -18.97 -17.38 -5.32
N PRO A 320 -17.97 -16.75 -5.96
CA PRO A 320 -17.93 -15.30 -6.07
C PRO A 320 -19.16 -14.80 -6.84
N ARG A 321 -19.76 -13.72 -6.37
CA ARG A 321 -20.88 -13.03 -7.05
C ARG A 321 -20.44 -12.54 -8.43
N SER A 322 -21.37 -12.47 -9.38
CA SER A 322 -21.08 -11.91 -10.69
C SER A 322 -21.02 -10.38 -10.61
N SER A 323 -20.21 -9.76 -11.47
CA SER A 323 -20.10 -8.29 -11.56
C SER A 323 -21.42 -7.59 -11.89
N ASP A 324 -22.42 -8.33 -12.42
CA ASP A 324 -23.74 -7.80 -12.75
C ASP A 324 -24.69 -7.72 -11.53
N ASP A 325 -24.33 -8.35 -10.41
CA ASP A 325 -25.14 -8.34 -9.18
C ASP A 325 -24.91 -7.08 -8.33
N ASP A 326 -23.79 -6.37 -8.54
CA ASP A 326 -23.45 -5.16 -7.78
C ASP A 326 -24.31 -3.94 -8.12
N ASP A 327 -24.89 -3.89 -9.35
CA ASP A 327 -25.80 -2.80 -9.79
C ASP A 327 -27.21 -2.88 -9.15
N ILE A 328 -27.60 -4.03 -8.57
CA ILE A 328 -28.95 -4.23 -8.05
C ILE A 328 -29.04 -3.92 -6.53
N SER A 329 -27.94 -3.93 -5.82
CA SER A 329 -27.92 -3.70 -4.36
C SER A 329 -27.90 -2.20 -3.99
N SER A 330 -27.44 -1.32 -4.86
CA SER A 330 -27.38 0.13 -4.61
C SER A 330 -28.74 0.84 -4.70
N ASP A 331 -29.75 0.22 -5.34
CA ASP A 331 -31.08 0.82 -5.51
C ASP A 331 -32.08 0.47 -4.40
N LYS A 332 -31.76 -0.47 -3.50
CA LYS A 332 -32.72 -0.90 -2.46
C LYS A 332 -32.62 -0.17 -1.12
N ASP A 333 -31.54 0.52 -0.84
CA ASP A 333 -31.35 1.25 0.41
C ASP A 333 -31.81 2.72 0.37
N ASN A 334 -32.24 3.22 -0.79
CA ASN A 334 -32.68 4.62 -0.96
C ASN A 334 -34.19 4.85 -0.84
N GLU A 335 -35.00 3.83 -0.52
CA GLU A 335 -36.47 3.99 -0.40
C GLU A 335 -37.01 4.03 1.04
N LYS A 336 -36.18 4.20 2.07
CA LYS A 336 -36.69 4.39 3.45
C LYS A 336 -36.02 5.55 4.15
N GLY A 337 -36.48 6.75 3.88
CA GLY A 337 -36.11 7.95 4.58
C GLY A 337 -37.01 9.12 4.24
N GLU A 338 -38.31 9.00 4.53
CA GLU A 338 -39.17 10.18 4.57
C GLU A 338 -38.74 11.06 5.76
N GLU A 339 -38.14 12.20 5.47
CA GLU A 339 -37.92 13.27 6.44
C GLU A 339 -39.25 13.87 6.86
N PRO A 340 -39.49 14.10 8.19
CA PRO A 340 -40.65 14.85 8.63
C PRO A 340 -40.52 16.34 8.25
N PRO A 341 -41.61 17.04 7.94
CA PRO A 341 -41.61 18.40 7.43
C PRO A 341 -41.06 19.39 8.47
N ILE A 342 -40.09 20.18 8.02
CA ILE A 342 -39.51 21.31 8.76
C ILE A 342 -40.57 22.36 8.93
N LYS A 343 -40.98 22.65 10.19
CA LYS A 343 -41.87 23.75 10.55
C LYS A 343 -41.07 25.07 10.48
N ASP A 344 -41.61 26.04 9.78
CA ASP A 344 -41.13 27.42 9.70
C ASP A 344 -41.02 28.10 11.07
N PRO A 345 -39.97 28.85 11.38
CA PRO A 345 -39.81 29.54 12.67
C PRO A 345 -40.51 30.89 12.76
N ALA A 346 -41.56 31.16 12.04
CA ALA A 346 -42.21 32.47 11.96
C ALA A 346 -43.51 32.62 12.74
N GLU A 347 -43.85 31.71 13.65
CA GLU A 347 -45.02 31.90 14.55
C GLU A 347 -44.68 31.53 16.01
N GLN A 348 -43.99 32.43 16.71
CA GLN A 348 -44.08 32.62 18.14
C GLN A 348 -43.54 34.03 18.48
N ILE A 349 -44.49 34.98 18.52
CA ILE A 349 -44.43 36.16 19.38
C ILE A 349 -45.35 35.89 20.56
#